data_657b52134c6fb938ac5a7c97b4d184e8
#
_entry.id   657b52134c6fb938ac5a7c97b4d184e8
#
_cell.length_a   1.000
_cell.length_b   1.000
_cell.length_c   1.000
_cell.angle_alpha   90.00
_cell.angle_beta   90.00
_cell.angle_gamma   90.00
#
_symmetry.space_group_name_H-M   'P 1'
#
loop_
_entity.id
_entity.type
_entity.pdbx_description
1 polymer ?
#
loop_
_entity_poly.entity_id
_entity_poly.type
_entity_poly.pdbx_seq_one_letter_code
_entity_poly.pdbx_strand_id
1 'polypeptide(L)'
;LHAEGYRVVQWMLPTPDEHLDGYAWLKSRMSTDVPDAELGMPIEKWDAERVRRHDARYAARGARVQVTAAERIDTGELCAFNELAIVGDETAKTDQEDTLVLSDHRGHRLGMLVKTAGLRRWHENHPHSPRVVTYNAEENRPMLSINEAIGFTPVAYEGAWRKDLA
;
A
#
# COMPACT_ATOMS: atom_id res chain seq x y z
N LEU A 1 -10.36 7.67 -12.83
CA LEU A 1 -10.49 8.53 -11.66
C LEU A 1 -9.42 9.62 -11.71
N HIS A 2 -9.75 10.84 -11.30
CA HIS A 2 -8.85 11.99 -11.29
C HIS A 2 -9.00 12.74 -9.95
N ALA A 3 -7.90 13.24 -9.41
CA ALA A 3 -7.88 14.14 -8.25
C ALA A 3 -7.15 15.43 -8.64
N GLU A 4 -7.80 16.56 -8.50
CA GLU A 4 -7.24 17.85 -8.87
C GLU A 4 -5.97 18.15 -8.05
N GLY A 5 -4.91 18.60 -8.72
CA GLY A 5 -3.61 18.89 -8.10
C GLY A 5 -2.72 17.66 -7.83
N TYR A 6 -3.17 16.46 -8.21
CA TYR A 6 -2.40 15.23 -8.03
C TYR A 6 -2.26 14.45 -9.33
N ARG A 7 -1.13 13.75 -9.47
CA ARG A 7 -0.90 12.77 -10.54
C ARG A 7 -0.57 11.41 -9.94
N VAL A 8 -0.86 10.35 -10.70
CA VAL A 8 -0.46 8.99 -10.36
C VAL A 8 0.94 8.73 -10.87
N VAL A 9 1.81 8.24 -10.00
CA VAL A 9 3.12 7.69 -10.35
C VAL A 9 3.16 6.21 -9.96
N GLN A 10 3.81 5.38 -10.78
CA GLN A 10 3.82 3.92 -10.57
C GLN A 10 5.18 3.33 -10.93
N TRP A 11 5.64 2.39 -10.11
CA TRP A 11 6.86 1.64 -10.39
C TRP A 11 6.75 0.20 -9.91
N MET A 12 7.59 -0.66 -10.46
CA MET A 12 7.87 -1.99 -9.92
C MET A 12 9.13 -1.90 -9.07
N LEU A 13 9.21 -2.68 -7.98
CA LEU A 13 10.46 -2.76 -7.21
C LEU A 13 11.59 -3.31 -8.09
N PRO A 14 12.84 -2.82 -7.92
CA PRO A 14 13.28 -1.89 -6.88
C PRO A 14 12.80 -0.45 -7.10
N THR A 15 12.60 0.27 -5.98
CA THR A 15 12.16 1.67 -5.98
C THR A 15 13.18 2.58 -6.67
N PRO A 16 12.77 3.38 -7.68
CA PRO A 16 13.64 4.36 -8.32
C PRO A 16 14.21 5.39 -7.33
N ASP A 17 15.43 5.87 -7.59
CA ASP A 17 16.15 6.77 -6.68
C ASP A 17 15.35 8.06 -6.40
N GLU A 18 14.66 8.60 -7.39
CA GLU A 18 13.82 9.80 -7.25
C GLU A 18 12.62 9.61 -6.30
N HIS A 19 12.22 8.38 -6.02
CA HIS A 19 11.08 8.08 -5.14
C HIS A 19 11.48 7.56 -3.76
N LEU A 20 12.77 7.27 -3.52
CA LEU A 20 13.24 6.63 -2.28
C LEU A 20 12.85 7.40 -1.02
N ASP A 21 13.16 8.69 -0.97
CA ASP A 21 12.90 9.51 0.21
C ASP A 21 11.41 9.72 0.45
N GLY A 22 10.65 10.01 -0.61
CA GLY A 22 9.19 10.17 -0.52
C GLY A 22 8.49 8.88 -0.11
N TYR A 23 8.92 7.74 -0.64
CA TYR A 23 8.39 6.44 -0.27
C TYR A 23 8.78 6.02 1.15
N ALA A 24 10.03 6.28 1.57
CA ALA A 24 10.46 6.08 2.95
C ALA A 24 9.63 6.91 3.94
N TRP A 25 9.32 8.15 3.59
CA TRP A 25 8.42 8.99 4.37
C TRP A 25 7.03 8.37 4.52
N LEU A 26 6.40 7.96 3.42
CA LEU A 26 5.10 7.31 3.45
C LEU A 26 5.11 6.02 4.29
N LYS A 27 6.13 5.18 4.15
CA LYS A 27 6.29 3.95 4.96
C LYS A 27 6.46 4.26 6.45
N SER A 28 7.17 5.33 6.82
CA SER A 28 7.27 5.76 8.21
C SER A 28 5.90 6.15 8.79
N ARG A 29 5.07 6.82 7.99
CA ARG A 29 3.74 7.28 8.39
C ARG A 29 2.71 6.16 8.53
N MET A 30 2.96 4.98 7.96
CA MET A 30 2.10 3.80 8.18
C MET A 30 1.92 3.49 9.66
N SER A 31 3.00 3.58 10.47
CA SER A 31 2.96 3.28 11.90
C SER A 31 2.26 4.34 12.77
N THR A 32 1.91 5.50 12.22
CA THR A 32 1.31 6.61 12.97
C THR A 32 -0.05 7.04 12.45
N ASP A 33 -0.33 6.86 11.17
CA ASP A 33 -1.51 7.39 10.50
C ASP A 33 -2.58 6.32 10.20
N VAL A 34 -2.26 5.04 10.40
CA VAL A 34 -3.17 3.92 10.18
C VAL A 34 -3.56 3.30 11.54
N PRO A 35 -4.85 2.99 11.77
CA PRO A 35 -5.28 2.25 12.95
C PRO A 35 -4.58 0.89 13.07
N ASP A 36 -4.07 0.56 14.26
CA ASP A 36 -3.33 -0.67 14.55
C ASP A 36 -4.12 -1.68 15.41
N ALA A 37 -5.43 -1.50 15.56
CA ALA A 37 -6.31 -2.34 16.37
C ALA A 37 -5.84 -2.46 17.85
N GLU A 38 -5.25 -1.41 18.40
CA GLU A 38 -4.71 -1.35 19.77
C GLU A 38 -3.57 -2.36 20.03
N LEU A 39 -2.92 -2.86 19.00
CA LEU A 39 -1.79 -3.78 19.14
C LEU A 39 -0.54 -3.11 19.73
N GLY A 40 -0.50 -1.76 19.72
CA GLY A 40 0.62 -0.98 20.24
C GLY A 40 1.90 -1.22 19.44
N MET A 41 1.79 -1.23 18.13
CA MET A 41 2.93 -1.42 17.22
C MET A 41 3.95 -0.28 17.41
N PRO A 42 5.25 -0.58 17.38
CA PRO A 42 6.27 0.44 17.53
C PRO A 42 6.25 1.42 16.35
N ILE A 43 6.54 2.70 16.65
CA ILE A 43 6.73 3.70 15.60
C ILE A 43 7.95 3.33 14.77
N GLU A 44 7.74 3.16 13.48
CA GLU A 44 8.80 2.83 12.54
C GLU A 44 9.36 4.07 11.87
N LYS A 45 10.67 4.10 11.73
CA LYS A 45 11.39 5.10 10.92
C LYS A 45 11.97 4.42 9.70
N TRP A 46 11.69 4.97 8.55
CA TRP A 46 12.22 4.52 7.26
C TRP A 46 13.10 5.61 6.65
N ASP A 47 14.15 5.18 6.01
CA ASP A 47 15.06 5.95 5.16
C ASP A 47 15.28 5.22 3.84
N ALA A 48 15.98 5.86 2.92
CA ALA A 48 16.28 5.29 1.61
C ALA A 48 17.02 3.94 1.69
N GLU A 49 17.90 3.75 2.67
CA GLU A 49 18.63 2.49 2.86
C GLU A 49 17.67 1.37 3.32
N ARG A 50 16.75 1.68 4.23
CA ARG A 50 15.72 0.71 4.68
C ARG A 50 14.78 0.33 3.53
N VAL A 51 14.41 1.28 2.66
CA VAL A 51 13.65 0.98 1.44
C VAL A 51 14.42 0.02 0.55
N ARG A 52 15.69 0.26 0.28
CA ARG A 52 16.52 -0.65 -0.53
C ARG A 52 16.63 -2.05 0.07
N ARG A 53 16.77 -2.16 1.39
CA ARG A 53 16.77 -3.47 2.08
C ARG A 53 15.42 -4.18 1.99
N HIS A 54 14.33 -3.43 2.09
CA HIS A 54 12.98 -3.94 1.89
C HIS A 54 12.80 -4.49 0.48
N ASP A 55 13.15 -3.73 -0.53
CA ASP A 55 13.05 -4.13 -1.94
C ASP A 55 13.90 -5.39 -2.22
N ALA A 56 15.13 -5.44 -1.69
CA ALA A 56 15.99 -6.61 -1.81
C ALA A 56 15.39 -7.87 -1.17
N ARG A 57 14.66 -7.73 -0.04
CA ARG A 57 13.98 -8.87 0.59
C ARG A 57 12.84 -9.41 -0.25
N TYR A 58 12.06 -8.55 -0.91
CA TYR A 58 11.03 -8.99 -1.85
C TYR A 58 11.64 -9.69 -3.05
N ALA A 59 12.69 -9.12 -3.64
CA ALA A 59 13.42 -9.73 -4.75
C ALA A 59 13.99 -11.12 -4.38
N ALA A 60 14.59 -11.25 -3.20
CA ALA A 60 15.14 -12.53 -2.71
C ALA A 60 14.05 -13.62 -2.52
N ARG A 61 12.81 -13.23 -2.31
CA ARG A 61 11.65 -14.14 -2.21
C ARG A 61 11.00 -14.45 -3.57
N GLY A 62 11.55 -13.93 -4.65
CA GLY A 62 10.95 -14.03 -5.99
C GLY A 62 9.62 -13.28 -6.12
N ALA A 63 9.41 -12.26 -5.28
CA ALA A 63 8.21 -11.46 -5.33
C ALA A 63 8.31 -10.36 -6.39
N ARG A 64 7.19 -10.08 -7.04
CA ARG A 64 6.99 -8.88 -7.86
C ARG A 64 6.06 -7.96 -7.12
N VAL A 65 6.48 -6.71 -6.93
CA VAL A 65 5.71 -5.71 -6.18
C VAL A 65 5.56 -4.46 -7.03
N GLN A 66 4.34 -4.00 -7.16
CA GLN A 66 3.99 -2.73 -7.78
C GLN A 66 3.62 -1.72 -6.70
N VAL A 67 4.25 -0.57 -6.73
CA VAL A 67 3.83 0.60 -5.95
C VAL A 67 3.08 1.56 -6.86
N THR A 68 1.96 2.05 -6.39
CA THR A 68 1.17 3.12 -7.01
C THR A 68 1.04 4.25 -6.02
N ALA A 69 1.54 5.42 -6.34
CA ALA A 69 1.49 6.59 -5.47
C ALA A 69 0.74 7.76 -6.12
N ALA A 70 0.20 8.63 -5.27
CA ALA A 70 -0.30 9.94 -5.67
C ALA A 70 0.73 11.00 -5.29
N GLU A 71 1.16 11.78 -6.27
CA GLU A 71 2.14 12.85 -6.12
C GLU A 71 1.45 14.19 -6.34
N ARG A 72 1.74 15.17 -5.48
CA ARG A 72 1.34 16.56 -5.72
C ARG A 72 2.09 17.14 -6.91
N ILE A 73 1.34 17.75 -7.83
CA ILE A 73 1.92 18.29 -9.08
C ILE A 73 2.82 19.50 -8.81
N ASP A 74 2.45 20.32 -7.82
CA ASP A 74 3.14 21.58 -7.50
C ASP A 74 4.42 21.38 -6.67
N THR A 75 4.48 20.33 -5.84
CA THR A 75 5.59 20.11 -4.90
C THR A 75 6.42 18.86 -5.24
N GLY A 76 5.88 17.90 -5.97
CA GLY A 76 6.49 16.59 -6.16
C GLY A 76 6.39 15.67 -4.93
N GLU A 77 5.65 16.06 -3.91
CA GLU A 77 5.47 15.27 -2.69
C GLU A 77 4.60 14.04 -2.95
N LEU A 78 5.05 12.87 -2.49
CA LEU A 78 4.22 11.67 -2.46
C LEU A 78 3.27 11.73 -1.26
N CYS A 79 1.96 11.71 -1.51
CA CYS A 79 0.93 11.96 -0.50
C CYS A 79 0.06 10.75 -0.18
N ALA A 80 0.08 9.74 -1.02
CA ALA A 80 -0.62 8.47 -0.83
C ALA A 80 0.08 7.37 -1.60
N PHE A 81 -0.09 6.12 -1.17
CA PHE A 81 0.39 4.96 -1.93
C PHE A 81 -0.45 3.72 -1.69
N ASN A 82 -0.30 2.75 -2.58
CA ASN A 82 -0.82 1.39 -2.49
C ASN A 82 0.21 0.43 -3.06
N GLU A 83 0.35 -0.74 -2.45
CA GLU A 83 1.23 -1.81 -2.90
C GLU A 83 0.42 -3.04 -3.28
N LEU A 84 0.81 -3.67 -4.39
CA LEU A 84 0.32 -4.97 -4.82
C LEU A 84 1.52 -5.89 -5.02
N ALA A 85 1.44 -7.09 -4.46
CA ALA A 85 2.53 -8.06 -4.49
C ALA A 85 2.04 -9.44 -4.94
N ILE A 86 2.87 -10.15 -5.70
CA ILE A 86 2.69 -11.56 -6.01
C ILE A 86 3.99 -12.32 -5.72
N VAL A 87 3.89 -13.45 -5.04
CA VAL A 87 5.01 -14.34 -4.75
C VAL A 87 4.79 -15.65 -5.48
N GLY A 88 5.80 -16.13 -6.17
CA GLY A 88 5.70 -17.35 -6.98
C GLY A 88 5.36 -17.07 -8.44
N ASP A 89 4.52 -17.91 -9.04
CA ASP A 89 4.14 -17.78 -10.44
C ASP A 89 2.97 -16.81 -10.66
N GLU A 90 2.64 -16.56 -11.93
CA GLU A 90 1.60 -15.60 -12.31
C GLU A 90 0.17 -16.07 -12.02
N THR A 91 -0.03 -17.32 -11.63
CA THR A 91 -1.34 -17.87 -11.25
C THR A 91 -1.57 -17.82 -9.74
N ALA A 92 -0.60 -17.35 -8.98
CA ALA A 92 -0.75 -17.11 -7.55
C ALA A 92 -1.72 -15.94 -7.25
N LYS A 93 -2.27 -15.93 -6.04
CA LYS A 93 -3.04 -14.78 -5.59
C LYS A 93 -2.15 -13.54 -5.48
N THR A 94 -2.71 -12.39 -5.71
CA THR A 94 -2.10 -11.10 -5.38
C THR A 94 -2.43 -10.73 -3.95
N ASP A 95 -1.44 -10.27 -3.19
CA ASP A 95 -1.65 -9.62 -1.91
C ASP A 95 -1.63 -8.10 -2.10
N GLN A 96 -2.67 -7.42 -1.59
CA GLN A 96 -2.64 -5.99 -1.44
C GLN A 96 -2.06 -5.70 -0.07
N GLU A 97 -0.86 -5.20 -0.09
CA GLU A 97 -0.07 -4.85 1.08
C GLU A 97 -0.49 -3.47 1.63
N ASP A 98 0.46 -2.62 1.96
CA ASP A 98 0.22 -1.32 2.54
C ASP A 98 -0.60 -0.38 1.65
N THR A 99 -1.47 0.40 2.29
CA THR A 99 -2.18 1.52 1.68
C THR A 99 -2.27 2.67 2.68
N LEU A 100 -1.81 3.85 2.28
CA LEU A 100 -1.85 5.05 3.10
C LEU A 100 -2.30 6.25 2.27
N VAL A 101 -3.05 7.15 2.92
CA VAL A 101 -3.19 8.56 2.53
C VAL A 101 -2.76 9.40 3.72
N LEU A 102 -1.77 10.27 3.53
CA LEU A 102 -1.33 11.20 4.55
C LEU A 102 -2.50 12.03 5.07
N SER A 103 -2.53 12.30 6.38
CA SER A 103 -3.62 13.01 7.06
C SER A 103 -4.03 14.31 6.36
N ASP A 104 -3.03 15.11 5.96
CA ASP A 104 -3.24 16.43 5.36
C ASP A 104 -3.75 16.37 3.91
N HIS A 105 -3.74 15.19 3.31
CA HIS A 105 -4.21 14.94 1.94
C HIS A 105 -5.47 14.08 1.87
N ARG A 106 -6.12 13.84 3.02
CA ARG A 106 -7.43 13.17 3.07
C ARG A 106 -8.54 14.06 2.48
N GLY A 107 -9.65 13.45 2.10
CA GLY A 107 -10.74 14.18 1.45
C GLY A 107 -10.61 14.35 -0.06
N HIS A 108 -9.42 14.13 -0.66
CA HIS A 108 -9.16 14.24 -2.10
C HIS A 108 -9.35 12.93 -2.87
N ARG A 109 -9.96 11.92 -2.27
CA ARG A 109 -10.18 10.58 -2.86
C ARG A 109 -8.90 9.85 -3.31
N LEU A 110 -7.74 10.19 -2.73
CA LEU A 110 -6.45 9.60 -3.12
C LEU A 110 -6.38 8.11 -2.86
N GLY A 111 -6.97 7.59 -1.79
CA GLY A 111 -7.04 6.15 -1.52
C GLY A 111 -7.74 5.39 -2.65
N MET A 112 -8.87 5.90 -3.13
CA MET A 112 -9.58 5.35 -4.30
C MET A 112 -8.73 5.46 -5.56
N LEU A 113 -8.05 6.61 -5.77
CA LEU A 113 -7.22 6.86 -6.93
C LEU A 113 -6.07 5.86 -7.04
N VAL A 114 -5.26 5.72 -5.96
CA VAL A 114 -4.09 4.81 -5.99
C VAL A 114 -4.49 3.35 -6.10
N LYS A 115 -5.58 2.93 -5.42
CA LYS A 115 -6.06 1.54 -5.52
C LYS A 115 -6.59 1.20 -6.91
N THR A 116 -7.45 2.05 -7.48
CA THR A 116 -8.02 1.77 -8.81
C THR A 116 -6.97 1.84 -9.92
N ALA A 117 -6.05 2.81 -9.86
CA ALA A 117 -4.94 2.89 -10.80
C ALA A 117 -3.99 1.70 -10.66
N GLY A 118 -3.70 1.30 -9.41
CA GLY A 118 -2.87 0.15 -9.09
C GLY A 118 -3.45 -1.15 -9.63
N LEU A 119 -4.70 -1.44 -9.30
CA LEU A 119 -5.39 -2.66 -9.75
C LEU A 119 -5.48 -2.76 -11.27
N ARG A 120 -5.76 -1.64 -11.97
CA ARG A 120 -5.81 -1.63 -13.43
C ARG A 120 -4.46 -2.00 -14.02
N ARG A 121 -3.38 -1.31 -13.62
CA ARG A 121 -2.04 -1.60 -14.11
C ARG A 121 -1.56 -3.01 -13.74
N TRP A 122 -1.91 -3.46 -12.53
CA TRP A 122 -1.59 -4.81 -12.07
C TRP A 122 -2.24 -5.86 -12.95
N HIS A 123 -3.53 -5.71 -13.25
CA HIS A 123 -4.26 -6.65 -14.11
C HIS A 123 -3.69 -6.69 -15.54
N GLU A 124 -3.25 -5.56 -16.07
CA GLU A 124 -2.56 -5.50 -17.38
C GLU A 124 -1.25 -6.31 -17.37
N ASN A 125 -0.49 -6.26 -16.26
CA ASN A 125 0.80 -6.92 -16.12
C ASN A 125 0.70 -8.38 -15.62
N HIS A 126 -0.33 -8.71 -14.85
CA HIS A 126 -0.55 -10.02 -14.23
C HIS A 126 -1.98 -10.54 -14.48
N PRO A 127 -2.38 -10.75 -15.74
CA PRO A 127 -3.75 -11.10 -16.10
C PRO A 127 -4.18 -12.48 -15.60
N HIS A 128 -3.24 -13.34 -15.21
CA HIS A 128 -3.50 -14.69 -14.74
C HIS A 128 -3.64 -14.80 -13.21
N SER A 129 -3.35 -13.73 -12.46
CA SER A 129 -3.59 -13.71 -11.02
C SER A 129 -5.10 -13.72 -10.75
N PRO A 130 -5.64 -14.76 -10.08
CA PRO A 130 -7.09 -15.00 -10.05
C PRO A 130 -7.83 -14.07 -9.09
N ARG A 131 -7.15 -13.46 -8.13
CA ARG A 131 -7.78 -12.63 -7.10
C ARG A 131 -6.74 -11.76 -6.37
N VAL A 132 -7.23 -10.68 -5.79
CA VAL A 132 -6.48 -9.83 -4.86
C VAL A 132 -7.06 -10.03 -3.46
N VAL A 133 -6.19 -10.23 -2.48
CA VAL A 133 -6.54 -10.37 -1.06
C VAL A 133 -5.94 -9.22 -0.27
N THR A 134 -6.67 -8.71 0.71
CA THR A 134 -6.22 -7.65 1.62
C THR A 134 -6.75 -7.89 3.02
N TYR A 135 -6.05 -7.36 4.02
CA TYR A 135 -6.44 -7.40 5.43
C TYR A 135 -6.60 -5.97 5.94
N ASN A 136 -7.64 -5.72 6.69
CA ASN A 136 -7.90 -4.42 7.31
C ASN A 136 -8.47 -4.60 8.70
N ALA A 137 -8.07 -3.73 9.62
CA ALA A 137 -8.71 -3.64 10.92
C ALA A 137 -10.19 -3.24 10.75
N GLU A 138 -11.08 -3.80 11.56
CA GLU A 138 -12.53 -3.58 11.47
C GLU A 138 -12.89 -2.10 11.71
N GLU A 139 -12.15 -1.42 12.55
CA GLU A 139 -12.32 0.02 12.83
C GLU A 139 -11.82 0.93 11.70
N ASN A 140 -11.06 0.43 10.73
CA ASN A 140 -10.58 1.23 9.59
C ASN A 140 -11.70 1.40 8.53
N ARG A 141 -12.82 1.99 8.95
CA ARG A 141 -14.00 2.20 8.10
C ARG A 141 -13.71 2.95 6.80
N PRO A 142 -12.85 3.99 6.76
CA PRO A 142 -12.52 4.66 5.49
C PRO A 142 -11.92 3.70 4.47
N MET A 143 -11.00 2.81 4.89
CA MET A 143 -10.36 1.85 4.00
C MET A 143 -11.32 0.73 3.57
N LEU A 144 -12.14 0.23 4.50
CA LEU A 144 -13.17 -0.77 4.21
C LEU A 144 -14.17 -0.25 3.17
N SER A 145 -14.63 1.02 3.31
CA SER A 145 -15.55 1.64 2.35
C SER A 145 -14.94 1.76 0.95
N ILE A 146 -13.63 2.04 0.85
CA ILE A 146 -12.94 2.05 -0.45
C ILE A 146 -12.90 0.65 -1.03
N ASN A 147 -12.53 -0.36 -0.24
CA ASN A 147 -12.46 -1.74 -0.69
C ASN A 147 -13.83 -2.24 -1.21
N GLU A 148 -14.89 -2.01 -0.43
CA GLU A 148 -16.27 -2.36 -0.82
C GLU A 148 -16.67 -1.68 -2.14
N ALA A 149 -16.37 -0.37 -2.29
CA ALA A 149 -16.69 0.39 -3.50
C ALA A 149 -15.97 -0.08 -4.76
N ILE A 150 -14.80 -0.73 -4.63
CA ILE A 150 -14.06 -1.31 -5.76
C ILE A 150 -14.28 -2.81 -5.92
N GLY A 151 -15.24 -3.38 -5.18
CA GLY A 151 -15.71 -4.76 -5.37
C GLY A 151 -15.05 -5.81 -4.49
N PHE A 152 -14.30 -5.43 -3.44
CA PHE A 152 -13.86 -6.41 -2.44
C PHE A 152 -15.04 -6.84 -1.56
N THR A 153 -15.06 -8.11 -1.21
CA THR A 153 -16.03 -8.71 -0.29
C THR A 153 -15.31 -9.38 0.87
N PRO A 154 -15.81 -9.27 2.12
CA PRO A 154 -15.23 -9.98 3.24
C PRO A 154 -15.35 -11.48 3.06
N VAL A 155 -14.26 -12.21 3.26
CA VAL A 155 -14.19 -13.67 3.08
C VAL A 155 -13.75 -14.39 4.36
N ALA A 156 -13.12 -13.69 5.30
CA ALA A 156 -12.67 -14.23 6.58
C ALA A 156 -12.52 -13.12 7.61
N TYR A 157 -12.52 -13.51 8.87
CA TYR A 157 -12.17 -12.69 10.02
C TYR A 157 -11.00 -13.33 10.75
N GLU A 158 -10.00 -12.53 11.13
CA GLU A 158 -8.83 -12.98 11.87
C GLU A 158 -8.75 -12.27 13.22
N GLY A 159 -8.40 -13.00 14.27
CA GLY A 159 -8.14 -12.46 15.62
C GLY A 159 -6.65 -12.31 15.85
N ALA A 160 -6.20 -11.11 16.23
CA ALA A 160 -4.86 -10.88 16.72
C ALA A 160 -4.85 -11.02 18.26
N TRP A 161 -3.91 -11.78 18.81
CA TRP A 161 -3.79 -12.05 20.22
C TRP A 161 -2.43 -11.59 20.73
N ARG A 162 -2.42 -10.84 21.85
CA ARG A 162 -1.21 -10.42 22.54
C ARG A 162 -1.20 -10.95 23.95
N LYS A 163 -0.04 -11.40 24.42
CA LYS A 163 0.25 -11.73 25.82
C LYS A 163 1.52 -11.01 26.23
N ASP A 164 1.41 -10.13 27.21
CA ASP A 164 2.58 -9.51 27.81
C ASP A 164 3.24 -10.54 28.77
N LEU A 165 4.55 -10.68 28.68
CA LEU A 165 5.34 -11.55 29.56
C LEU A 165 5.90 -10.68 30.68
N ALA A 166 5.64 -11.10 31.92
CA ALA A 166 6.16 -10.45 33.11
C ALA A 166 7.67 -10.73 33.31
#